data_2279e1647a47bd5625d96ce81a9ca03f
#
_entry.id   2279e1647a47bd5625d96ce81a9ca03f
#
_cell.length_a   1.000
_cell.length_b   1.000
_cell.length_c   1.000
_cell.angle_alpha   90.00
_cell.angle_beta   90.00
_cell.angle_gamma   90.00
#
_symmetry.space_group_name_H-M   'P 1'
#
loop_
_entity.id
_entity.type
_entity.pdbx_description
1 polymer ?
#
loop_
_entity_poly.entity_id
_entity_poly.type
_entity_poly.pdbx_seq_one_letter_code
_entity_poly.pdbx_strand_id
1 'polypeptide(L)'
;MASHNPWPDEGNTGHIWDEDLRELDNPPPLWWMLSFYAGFIMIIFYTLYYPVIPLTDKTGEFTKGLTGWTQIEEYKEDYKVLKDWRVAKFADKEEQLAAMSVDQILKDEELKNYAVATSKVLFGDYCAACHGAGGAGNPNFPVLADDDWLWGGNIKQIEASLIQGRVGNMPAKGMMGNLTDEEIDQVTDYVVALSEGKGNDAAFAAGKAVYAKGMCLACHGPAGKPLAPAGAANLTDQIWRFGNPYETDQEKIREMVKNVVTYGVNVKKDGKYIEGTRQAIMPSFKERLPDADVNIKRLSVYVHQLGGGQ
;
A
#
# COMPACT_ATOMS: atom_id res chain seq x y z
N MET A 1 13.48 39.78 47.76
CA MET A 1 14.43 40.86 47.45
C MET A 1 13.76 41.72 46.40
N ALA A 2 13.47 43.01 46.70
CA ALA A 2 12.94 43.91 45.69
C ALA A 2 14.05 44.13 44.64
N SER A 3 13.83 43.76 43.40
CA SER A 3 14.78 44.05 42.35
C SER A 3 14.88 45.58 42.19
N HIS A 4 16.08 46.10 42.33
CA HIS A 4 16.33 47.52 42.11
C HIS A 4 16.10 47.78 40.64
N ASN A 5 15.06 48.60 40.31
CA ASN A 5 14.81 49.04 38.94
C ASN A 5 15.76 50.19 38.60
N PRO A 6 16.76 49.93 37.69
CA PRO A 6 17.72 50.99 37.30
C PRO A 6 17.09 52.09 36.41
N TRP A 7 15.88 51.89 35.93
CA TRP A 7 15.15 52.82 35.04
C TRP A 7 13.76 53.20 35.61
N PRO A 8 13.68 53.81 36.76
CA PRO A 8 12.39 54.11 37.41
C PRO A 8 11.53 55.09 36.66
N ASP A 9 12.14 55.91 35.80
CA ASP A 9 11.46 56.96 35.02
C ASP A 9 10.96 56.48 33.65
N GLU A 10 11.30 55.27 33.25
CA GLU A 10 10.74 54.61 32.07
C GLU A 10 9.44 53.91 32.45
N GLY A 11 8.41 54.01 31.61
CA GLY A 11 7.20 53.22 31.78
C GLY A 11 7.47 51.72 31.56
N ASN A 12 7.95 51.03 32.58
CA ASN A 12 8.23 49.61 32.56
C ASN A 12 7.49 48.87 33.68
N THR A 13 7.34 47.54 33.56
CA THR A 13 6.61 46.71 34.51
C THR A 13 7.34 46.51 35.85
N GLY A 14 8.59 46.97 35.97
CA GLY A 14 9.49 46.71 37.11
C GLY A 14 10.17 45.35 37.08
N HIS A 15 9.87 44.51 36.12
CA HIS A 15 10.57 43.25 35.91
C HIS A 15 11.80 43.48 35.04
N ILE A 16 12.97 43.05 35.57
CA ILE A 16 14.25 43.20 34.89
C ILE A 16 14.92 41.82 34.89
N TRP A 17 15.33 41.37 33.69
CA TRP A 17 16.09 40.14 33.47
C TRP A 17 17.49 40.49 32.95
N ASP A 18 18.47 39.67 33.25
CA ASP A 18 19.85 39.79 32.78
C ASP A 18 20.44 41.18 32.89
N GLU A 19 20.05 41.92 33.96
CA GLU A 19 20.52 43.26 34.37
C GLU A 19 20.01 44.43 33.47
N ASP A 20 19.65 44.20 32.21
CA ASP A 20 19.28 45.24 31.23
C ASP A 20 18.00 44.97 30.43
N LEU A 21 17.52 43.73 30.38
CA LEU A 21 16.28 43.42 29.69
C LEU A 21 15.07 43.78 30.55
N ARG A 22 14.22 44.65 30.02
CA ARG A 22 13.01 45.14 30.70
C ARG A 22 11.80 45.15 29.78
N GLU A 23 10.64 44.93 30.37
CA GLU A 23 9.36 45.06 29.69
C GLU A 23 8.86 46.52 29.80
N LEU A 24 8.55 47.10 28.65
CA LEU A 24 7.92 48.43 28.63
C LEU A 24 6.40 48.30 28.81
N ASP A 25 5.84 49.18 29.62
CA ASP A 25 4.39 49.25 29.87
C ASP A 25 3.69 50.02 28.73
N ASN A 26 3.59 49.39 27.57
CA ASN A 26 2.91 49.95 26.44
C ASN A 26 1.48 49.37 26.31
N PRO A 27 0.48 50.24 26.12
CA PRO A 27 -0.88 49.74 25.90
C PRO A 27 -0.94 48.91 24.63
N PRO A 28 -1.65 47.78 24.64
CA PRO A 28 -1.85 46.96 23.44
C PRO A 28 -2.50 47.77 22.32
N PRO A 29 -2.17 47.51 21.05
CA PRO A 29 -2.80 48.20 19.92
C PRO A 29 -4.32 47.98 19.91
N LEU A 30 -5.07 49.02 19.51
CA LEU A 30 -6.54 48.99 19.51
C LEU A 30 -7.11 47.82 18.72
N TRP A 31 -6.53 47.51 17.55
CA TRP A 31 -6.99 46.38 16.73
C TRP A 31 -6.85 45.06 17.47
N TRP A 32 -5.77 44.87 18.26
CA TRP A 32 -5.55 43.69 19.06
C TRP A 32 -6.62 43.56 20.16
N MET A 33 -6.88 44.63 20.89
CA MET A 33 -7.90 44.67 21.95
C MET A 33 -9.30 44.39 21.39
N LEU A 34 -9.64 44.95 20.22
CA LEU A 34 -10.91 44.69 19.55
C LEU A 34 -11.03 43.22 19.12
N SER A 35 -9.96 42.63 18.56
CA SER A 35 -9.93 41.23 18.21
C SER A 35 -10.08 40.31 19.41
N PHE A 36 -9.44 40.67 20.52
CA PHE A 36 -9.53 39.91 21.76
C PHE A 36 -10.97 39.93 22.33
N TYR A 37 -11.61 41.06 22.41
CA TYR A 37 -13.00 41.17 22.88
C TYR A 37 -13.98 40.50 21.91
N ALA A 38 -13.78 40.61 20.60
CA ALA A 38 -14.60 39.93 19.60
C ALA A 38 -14.46 38.40 19.76
N GLY A 39 -13.24 37.90 19.96
CA GLY A 39 -13.00 36.49 20.24
C GLY A 39 -13.66 35.98 21.53
N PHE A 40 -13.62 36.78 22.58
CA PHE A 40 -14.29 36.47 23.85
C PHE A 40 -15.83 36.37 23.68
N ILE A 41 -16.42 37.34 22.99
CA ILE A 41 -17.85 37.34 22.65
C ILE A 41 -18.18 36.11 21.78
N MET A 42 -17.37 35.82 20.79
CA MET A 42 -17.54 34.67 19.93
C MET A 42 -17.53 33.34 20.73
N ILE A 43 -16.62 33.17 21.70
CA ILE A 43 -16.57 31.97 22.55
C ILE A 43 -17.88 31.80 23.33
N ILE A 44 -18.45 32.88 23.88
CA ILE A 44 -19.73 32.80 24.58
C ILE A 44 -20.83 32.28 23.65
N PHE A 45 -20.97 32.85 22.45
CA PHE A 45 -21.97 32.41 21.48
C PHE A 45 -21.70 30.98 21.01
N TYR A 46 -20.43 30.61 20.80
CA TYR A 46 -20.04 29.28 20.40
C TYR A 46 -20.40 28.20 21.44
N THR A 47 -20.13 28.48 22.73
CA THR A 47 -20.45 27.54 23.82
C THR A 47 -21.95 27.39 24.08
N LEU A 48 -22.72 28.42 23.77
CA LEU A 48 -24.20 28.35 23.84
C LEU A 48 -24.78 27.57 22.64
N TYR A 49 -24.17 27.71 21.49
CA TYR A 49 -24.67 27.12 20.25
C TYR A 49 -24.30 25.64 20.09
N TYR A 50 -23.05 25.30 20.41
CA TYR A 50 -22.48 23.95 20.24
C TYR A 50 -22.38 23.17 21.56
N PRO A 51 -22.34 21.82 21.52
CA PRO A 51 -22.11 20.97 22.69
C PRO A 51 -20.62 20.96 23.08
N VAL A 52 -20.19 21.91 23.90
CA VAL A 52 -18.77 22.12 24.22
C VAL A 52 -18.42 21.84 25.67
N ILE A 53 -19.37 22.06 26.61
CA ILE A 53 -19.09 21.95 28.04
C ILE A 53 -19.35 20.52 28.50
N PRO A 54 -18.32 19.78 28.99
CA PRO A 54 -18.53 18.46 29.57
C PRO A 54 -19.36 18.57 30.85
N LEU A 55 -20.39 17.76 30.95
CA LEU A 55 -21.15 17.61 32.18
C LEU A 55 -20.34 16.74 33.14
N THR A 56 -20.27 17.16 34.41
CA THR A 56 -19.35 16.59 35.42
C THR A 56 -19.73 15.21 35.94
N ASP A 57 -20.71 14.57 35.36
CA ASP A 57 -21.05 13.22 35.74
C ASP A 57 -20.21 12.19 34.94
N LYS A 58 -20.21 10.97 35.45
CA LYS A 58 -19.40 9.84 34.91
C LYS A 58 -19.87 9.32 33.54
N THR A 59 -20.83 9.99 32.90
CA THR A 59 -21.47 9.51 31.66
C THR A 59 -20.77 9.99 30.40
N GLY A 60 -19.85 10.97 30.49
CA GLY A 60 -19.17 11.56 29.34
C GLY A 60 -20.09 12.41 28.46
N GLU A 61 -21.19 12.88 29.00
CA GLU A 61 -22.12 13.73 28.29
C GLU A 61 -21.63 15.19 28.25
N PHE A 62 -22.00 15.89 27.17
CA PHE A 62 -21.72 17.31 26.97
C PHE A 62 -23.05 18.09 26.94
N THR A 63 -22.96 19.42 27.12
CA THR A 63 -24.10 20.29 26.87
C THR A 63 -24.64 20.08 25.47
N LYS A 64 -25.96 20.08 25.29
CA LYS A 64 -26.56 19.82 23.97
C LYS A 64 -26.50 21.01 23.01
N GLY A 65 -26.12 22.20 23.50
CA GLY A 65 -26.24 23.44 22.75
C GLY A 65 -27.71 23.84 22.47
N LEU A 66 -27.91 25.05 21.99
CA LEU A 66 -29.26 25.59 21.69
C LEU A 66 -29.91 24.90 20.48
N THR A 67 -29.12 24.40 19.55
CA THR A 67 -29.58 23.79 18.29
C THR A 67 -29.75 22.28 18.38
N GLY A 68 -29.21 21.63 19.42
CA GLY A 68 -29.12 20.18 19.49
C GLY A 68 -28.18 19.57 18.44
N TRP A 69 -27.32 20.38 17.84
CA TRP A 69 -26.35 19.97 16.79
C TRP A 69 -25.43 18.86 17.29
N THR A 70 -25.16 17.87 16.44
CA THR A 70 -24.13 16.86 16.67
C THR A 70 -23.28 16.66 15.42
N GLN A 71 -22.00 16.37 15.60
CA GLN A 71 -21.09 16.08 14.50
C GLN A 71 -21.58 14.90 13.63
N ILE A 72 -22.24 13.93 14.25
CA ILE A 72 -22.72 12.73 13.54
C ILE A 72 -23.91 13.06 12.63
N GLU A 73 -24.79 13.95 13.07
CA GLU A 73 -25.94 14.36 12.24
C GLU A 73 -25.48 15.22 11.07
N GLU A 74 -24.62 16.20 11.31
CA GLU A 74 -24.00 16.99 10.24
C GLU A 74 -23.26 16.09 9.25
N TYR A 75 -22.41 15.17 9.73
CA TYR A 75 -21.72 14.22 8.85
C TYR A 75 -22.68 13.40 7.99
N LYS A 76 -23.80 12.91 8.56
CA LYS A 76 -24.78 12.15 7.80
C LYS A 76 -25.46 13.00 6.72
N GLU A 77 -25.74 14.25 7.03
CA GLU A 77 -26.35 15.20 6.09
C GLU A 77 -25.37 15.52 4.95
N ASP A 78 -24.12 15.90 5.29
CA ASP A 78 -23.07 16.17 4.31
C ASP A 78 -22.76 14.93 3.44
N TYR A 79 -22.70 13.76 4.06
CA TYR A 79 -22.50 12.51 3.34
C TYR A 79 -23.65 12.24 2.35
N LYS A 80 -24.89 12.49 2.76
CA LYS A 80 -26.05 12.35 1.87
C LYS A 80 -25.97 13.32 0.70
N VAL A 81 -25.69 14.59 0.96
CA VAL A 81 -25.55 15.62 -0.11
C VAL A 81 -24.44 15.22 -1.08
N LEU A 82 -23.29 14.79 -0.56
CA LEU A 82 -22.17 14.32 -1.42
C LEU A 82 -22.54 13.07 -2.22
N LYS A 83 -23.24 12.12 -1.64
CA LYS A 83 -23.71 10.90 -2.30
C LYS A 83 -24.69 11.24 -3.42
N ASP A 84 -25.69 12.07 -3.12
CA ASP A 84 -26.71 12.47 -4.10
C ASP A 84 -26.06 13.23 -5.29
N TRP A 85 -25.10 14.11 -5.00
CA TRP A 85 -24.32 14.80 -6.03
C TRP A 85 -23.51 13.83 -6.90
N ARG A 86 -22.84 12.84 -6.28
CA ARG A 86 -22.07 11.82 -7.02
C ARG A 86 -22.98 10.98 -7.92
N VAL A 87 -24.11 10.54 -7.40
CA VAL A 87 -25.09 9.78 -8.17
C VAL A 87 -25.60 10.62 -9.36
N ALA A 88 -26.03 11.85 -9.12
CA ALA A 88 -26.50 12.73 -10.20
C ALA A 88 -25.45 12.96 -11.30
N LYS A 89 -24.15 12.99 -10.93
CA LYS A 89 -23.07 13.28 -11.88
C LYS A 89 -22.51 12.06 -12.58
N PHE A 90 -22.50 10.91 -11.94
CA PHE A 90 -21.73 9.75 -12.39
C PHE A 90 -22.57 8.47 -12.57
N ALA A 91 -23.89 8.50 -12.33
CA ALA A 91 -24.74 7.31 -12.44
C ALA A 91 -24.59 6.58 -13.77
N ASP A 92 -24.58 7.31 -14.88
CA ASP A 92 -24.45 6.72 -16.22
C ASP A 92 -23.12 5.97 -16.38
N LYS A 93 -22.02 6.52 -15.83
CA LYS A 93 -20.70 5.88 -15.91
C LYS A 93 -20.61 4.66 -14.99
N GLU A 94 -21.22 4.71 -13.83
CA GLU A 94 -21.29 3.56 -12.91
C GLU A 94 -22.13 2.42 -13.50
N GLU A 95 -23.24 2.73 -14.17
CA GLU A 95 -24.05 1.75 -14.87
C GLU A 95 -23.29 1.11 -16.05
N GLN A 96 -22.57 1.90 -16.83
CA GLN A 96 -21.72 1.39 -17.91
C GLN A 96 -20.61 0.49 -17.38
N LEU A 97 -19.91 0.88 -16.29
CA LEU A 97 -18.91 0.03 -15.64
C LEU A 97 -19.50 -1.30 -15.17
N ALA A 98 -20.70 -1.27 -14.59
CA ALA A 98 -21.37 -2.48 -14.15
C ALA A 98 -21.72 -3.42 -15.33
N ALA A 99 -22.21 -2.87 -16.42
CA ALA A 99 -22.69 -3.63 -17.59
C ALA A 99 -21.56 -4.16 -18.48
N MET A 100 -20.45 -3.42 -18.61
CA MET A 100 -19.37 -3.73 -19.56
C MET A 100 -18.35 -4.70 -18.97
N SER A 101 -17.72 -5.49 -19.85
CA SER A 101 -16.55 -6.32 -19.49
C SER A 101 -15.28 -5.45 -19.39
N VAL A 102 -14.26 -5.95 -18.70
CA VAL A 102 -12.98 -5.23 -18.57
C VAL A 102 -12.31 -4.94 -19.91
N ASP A 103 -12.45 -5.82 -20.92
CA ASP A 103 -11.94 -5.59 -22.29
C ASP A 103 -12.68 -4.43 -22.99
N GLN A 104 -13.98 -4.30 -22.74
CA GLN A 104 -14.78 -3.21 -23.33
C GLN A 104 -14.42 -1.88 -22.66
N ILE A 105 -14.27 -1.89 -21.33
CA ILE A 105 -13.85 -0.71 -20.56
C ILE A 105 -12.48 -0.20 -21.02
N LEU A 106 -11.50 -1.09 -21.29
CA LEU A 106 -10.18 -0.69 -21.80
C LEU A 106 -10.24 0.01 -23.17
N LYS A 107 -11.19 -0.34 -24.00
CA LYS A 107 -11.35 0.24 -25.35
C LYS A 107 -12.10 1.57 -25.36
N ASP A 108 -12.84 1.87 -24.32
CA ASP A 108 -13.54 3.13 -24.14
C ASP A 108 -12.65 4.09 -23.33
N GLU A 109 -12.07 5.08 -24.00
CA GLU A 109 -11.14 6.04 -23.38
C GLU A 109 -11.76 6.82 -22.23
N GLU A 110 -13.02 7.23 -22.35
CA GLU A 110 -13.68 8.02 -21.32
C GLU A 110 -13.95 7.17 -20.08
N LEU A 111 -14.47 5.96 -20.27
CA LEU A 111 -14.80 5.04 -19.19
C LEU A 111 -13.52 4.48 -18.52
N LYS A 112 -12.48 4.20 -19.31
CA LYS A 112 -11.15 3.82 -18.82
C LYS A 112 -10.57 4.90 -17.89
N ASN A 113 -10.55 6.15 -18.35
CA ASN A 113 -10.05 7.27 -17.56
C ASN A 113 -10.86 7.49 -16.28
N TYR A 114 -12.18 7.32 -16.36
CA TYR A 114 -13.06 7.35 -15.19
C TYR A 114 -12.73 6.22 -14.21
N ALA A 115 -12.59 4.98 -14.69
CA ALA A 115 -12.22 3.83 -13.87
C ALA A 115 -10.88 4.05 -13.18
N VAL A 116 -9.85 4.50 -13.90
CA VAL A 116 -8.51 4.82 -13.34
C VAL A 116 -8.59 5.90 -12.26
N ALA A 117 -9.28 7.01 -12.54
CA ALA A 117 -9.38 8.13 -11.61
C ALA A 117 -10.07 7.74 -10.29
N THR A 118 -11.15 6.96 -10.39
CA THR A 118 -11.94 6.52 -9.24
C THR A 118 -11.32 5.35 -8.46
N SER A 119 -10.35 4.63 -9.06
CA SER A 119 -9.66 3.51 -8.41
C SER A 119 -8.53 3.90 -7.49
N LYS A 120 -7.98 5.11 -7.59
CA LYS A 120 -6.79 5.52 -6.82
C LYS A 120 -6.98 5.37 -5.31
N VAL A 121 -8.14 5.78 -4.79
CA VAL A 121 -8.46 5.66 -3.37
C VAL A 121 -8.64 4.19 -2.99
N LEU A 122 -9.40 3.42 -3.78
CA LEU A 122 -9.60 1.99 -3.54
C LEU A 122 -8.26 1.22 -3.54
N PHE A 123 -7.37 1.54 -4.47
CA PHE A 123 -6.03 0.93 -4.49
C PHE A 123 -5.23 1.31 -3.25
N GLY A 124 -5.30 2.58 -2.81
CA GLY A 124 -4.69 3.05 -1.58
C GLY A 124 -5.17 2.27 -0.36
N ASP A 125 -6.47 2.08 -0.24
CA ASP A 125 -7.10 1.47 0.94
C ASP A 125 -6.91 -0.06 1.00
N TYR A 126 -6.95 -0.75 -0.16
CA TYR A 126 -7.01 -2.21 -0.20
C TYR A 126 -5.76 -2.89 -0.75
N CYS A 127 -4.91 -2.19 -1.50
CA CYS A 127 -3.80 -2.80 -2.26
C CYS A 127 -2.43 -2.25 -1.88
N ALA A 128 -2.31 -0.94 -1.65
CA ALA A 128 -1.04 -0.25 -1.46
C ALA A 128 -0.27 -0.70 -0.22
N ALA A 129 -0.93 -1.19 0.83
CA ALA A 129 -0.28 -1.72 2.02
C ALA A 129 0.68 -2.88 1.67
N CYS A 130 0.33 -3.69 0.67
CA CYS A 130 1.16 -4.79 0.17
C CYS A 130 1.97 -4.37 -1.07
N HIS A 131 1.33 -3.79 -2.07
CA HIS A 131 1.94 -3.52 -3.38
C HIS A 131 2.63 -2.16 -3.51
N GLY A 132 2.68 -1.37 -2.43
CA GLY A 132 3.25 -0.02 -2.47
C GLY A 132 2.33 1.00 -3.14
N ALA A 133 2.61 2.28 -2.92
CA ALA A 133 1.91 3.36 -3.60
C ALA A 133 2.15 3.28 -5.11
N GLY A 134 1.07 3.35 -5.90
CA GLY A 134 1.16 3.23 -7.36
C GLY A 134 1.67 1.88 -7.86
N GLY A 135 1.62 0.82 -7.04
CA GLY A 135 2.06 -0.51 -7.45
C GLY A 135 3.57 -0.71 -7.51
N ALA A 136 4.35 0.16 -6.87
CA ALA A 136 5.83 0.11 -6.88
C ALA A 136 6.43 -1.13 -6.17
N GLY A 137 5.59 -1.92 -5.49
CA GLY A 137 6.03 -3.08 -4.72
C GLY A 137 6.53 -2.72 -3.31
N ASN A 138 6.57 -3.74 -2.48
CA ASN A 138 7.23 -3.71 -1.17
C ASN A 138 8.04 -5.01 -1.02
N PRO A 139 8.99 -5.11 -0.09
CA PRO A 139 9.70 -6.36 0.17
C PRO A 139 8.73 -7.53 0.33
N ASN A 140 8.95 -8.60 -0.42
CA ASN A 140 8.12 -9.81 -0.52
C ASN A 140 6.78 -9.66 -1.27
N PHE A 141 6.47 -8.50 -1.83
CA PHE A 141 5.26 -8.29 -2.63
C PHE A 141 5.63 -7.86 -4.06
N PRO A 142 4.91 -8.37 -5.08
CA PRO A 142 5.22 -8.04 -6.47
C PRO A 142 5.00 -6.55 -6.77
N VAL A 143 5.86 -6.00 -7.61
CA VAL A 143 5.62 -4.74 -8.32
C VAL A 143 4.47 -4.97 -9.29
N LEU A 144 3.57 -4.02 -9.43
CA LEU A 144 2.45 -4.07 -10.36
C LEU A 144 2.62 -3.07 -11.52
N ALA A 145 3.71 -2.29 -11.48
CA ALA A 145 4.03 -1.28 -12.48
C ALA A 145 5.12 -1.76 -13.46
N ASP A 146 5.63 -2.98 -13.30
CA ASP A 146 6.57 -3.62 -14.23
C ASP A 146 5.85 -4.61 -15.15
N ASP A 147 6.58 -5.17 -16.11
CA ASP A 147 6.09 -6.14 -17.10
C ASP A 147 6.28 -7.62 -16.65
N ASP A 148 6.71 -7.87 -15.40
CA ASP A 148 6.91 -9.21 -14.87
C ASP A 148 5.67 -9.73 -14.13
N TRP A 149 4.87 -10.53 -14.82
CA TRP A 149 3.60 -11.06 -14.35
C TRP A 149 3.64 -12.57 -14.11
N LEU A 150 3.61 -12.99 -12.84
CA LEU A 150 3.55 -14.43 -12.47
C LEU A 150 2.28 -15.14 -12.99
N TRP A 151 1.16 -14.43 -13.02
CA TRP A 151 -0.16 -14.98 -13.36
C TRP A 151 -0.73 -14.38 -14.64
N GLY A 152 0.11 -13.66 -15.38
CA GLY A 152 -0.22 -12.95 -16.59
C GLY A 152 -0.72 -11.52 -16.38
N GLY A 153 -0.32 -10.63 -17.29
CA GLY A 153 -0.56 -9.19 -17.26
C GLY A 153 -1.73 -8.72 -18.14
N ASN A 154 -2.43 -9.62 -18.86
CA ASN A 154 -3.60 -9.17 -19.58
C ASN A 154 -4.76 -8.88 -18.62
N ILE A 155 -5.67 -8.01 -19.06
CA ILE A 155 -6.73 -7.47 -18.20
C ILE A 155 -7.59 -8.56 -17.55
N LYS A 156 -7.88 -9.67 -18.24
CA LYS A 156 -8.68 -10.78 -17.71
C LYS A 156 -7.92 -11.58 -16.65
N GLN A 157 -6.60 -11.72 -16.81
CA GLN A 157 -5.74 -12.41 -15.83
C GLN A 157 -5.60 -11.57 -14.56
N ILE A 158 -5.52 -10.25 -14.71
CA ILE A 158 -5.54 -9.32 -13.58
C ILE A 158 -6.89 -9.40 -12.85
N GLU A 159 -8.00 -9.33 -13.57
CA GLU A 159 -9.36 -9.49 -13.02
C GLU A 159 -9.51 -10.84 -12.28
N ALA A 160 -9.09 -11.93 -12.92
CA ALA A 160 -9.11 -13.26 -12.30
C ALA A 160 -8.26 -13.32 -11.01
N SER A 161 -7.15 -12.57 -10.96
CA SER A 161 -6.31 -12.49 -9.75
C SER A 161 -7.02 -11.78 -8.60
N LEU A 162 -7.80 -10.74 -8.89
CA LEU A 162 -8.61 -10.04 -7.90
C LEU A 162 -9.80 -10.88 -7.42
N ILE A 163 -10.47 -11.59 -8.33
CA ILE A 163 -11.63 -12.42 -8.01
C ILE A 163 -11.23 -13.64 -7.17
N GLN A 164 -10.20 -14.37 -7.59
CA GLN A 164 -9.83 -15.67 -7.02
C GLN A 164 -8.77 -15.57 -5.92
N GLY A 165 -8.01 -14.48 -5.90
CA GLY A 165 -6.75 -14.43 -5.17
C GLY A 165 -5.68 -15.30 -5.83
N ARG A 166 -4.49 -15.34 -5.24
CA ARG A 166 -3.36 -16.14 -5.71
C ARG A 166 -2.63 -16.76 -4.54
N VAL A 167 -2.24 -18.00 -4.71
CA VAL A 167 -1.41 -18.73 -3.73
C VAL A 167 -0.21 -19.26 -4.48
N GLY A 168 0.98 -18.73 -4.17
CA GLY A 168 2.24 -19.26 -4.69
C GLY A 168 2.48 -20.67 -4.13
N ASN A 169 3.14 -21.50 -4.89
CA ASN A 169 3.56 -22.82 -4.44
C ASN A 169 4.89 -23.18 -5.09
N MET A 170 5.93 -23.35 -4.26
CA MET A 170 7.22 -23.86 -4.69
C MET A 170 7.69 -24.87 -3.66
N PRO A 171 7.89 -26.15 -4.04
CA PRO A 171 8.39 -27.18 -3.14
C PRO A 171 9.80 -26.83 -2.62
N ALA A 172 10.06 -27.16 -1.35
CA ALA A 172 11.39 -27.06 -0.77
C ALA A 172 12.33 -28.11 -1.35
N LYS A 173 13.59 -27.76 -1.59
CA LYS A 173 14.65 -28.68 -2.04
C LYS A 173 14.32 -29.44 -3.33
N GLY A 174 13.66 -28.74 -4.29
CA GLY A 174 13.17 -29.32 -5.54
C GLY A 174 11.86 -30.08 -5.41
N MET A 175 11.31 -30.57 -6.52
CA MET A 175 9.98 -31.21 -6.57
C MET A 175 9.89 -32.46 -5.66
N MET A 176 10.98 -33.18 -5.52
CA MET A 176 11.05 -34.41 -4.70
C MET A 176 11.55 -34.13 -3.28
N GLY A 177 11.94 -32.92 -2.94
CA GLY A 177 12.42 -32.54 -1.61
C GLY A 177 13.75 -33.19 -1.20
N ASN A 178 14.59 -33.61 -2.14
CA ASN A 178 15.75 -34.44 -1.89
C ASN A 178 17.09 -33.87 -2.36
N LEU A 179 17.15 -32.60 -2.72
CA LEU A 179 18.41 -31.91 -3.04
C LEU A 179 19.27 -31.78 -1.77
N THR A 180 20.56 -32.13 -1.90
CA THR A 180 21.56 -31.92 -0.85
C THR A 180 21.91 -30.44 -0.73
N ASP A 181 22.54 -30.05 0.37
CA ASP A 181 22.96 -28.66 0.57
C ASP A 181 23.96 -28.19 -0.49
N GLU A 182 24.87 -29.09 -0.95
CA GLU A 182 25.80 -28.80 -2.04
C GLU A 182 25.06 -28.60 -3.38
N GLU A 183 24.06 -29.42 -3.66
CA GLU A 183 23.22 -29.27 -4.87
C GLU A 183 22.38 -28.01 -4.82
N ILE A 184 21.92 -27.61 -3.63
CA ILE A 184 21.23 -26.32 -3.44
C ILE A 184 22.16 -25.17 -3.75
N ASP A 185 23.43 -25.21 -3.31
CA ASP A 185 24.41 -24.18 -3.64
C ASP A 185 24.66 -24.12 -5.14
N GLN A 186 24.86 -25.26 -5.79
CA GLN A 186 25.08 -25.32 -7.24
C GLN A 186 23.92 -24.78 -8.07
N VAL A 187 22.67 -25.16 -7.72
CA VAL A 187 21.49 -24.65 -8.45
C VAL A 187 21.24 -23.19 -8.17
N THR A 188 21.56 -22.71 -6.97
CA THR A 188 21.48 -21.30 -6.62
C THR A 188 22.42 -20.47 -7.51
N ASP A 189 23.69 -20.88 -7.63
CA ASP A 189 24.67 -20.21 -8.48
C ASP A 189 24.23 -20.22 -9.95
N TYR A 190 23.64 -21.32 -10.42
CA TYR A 190 23.08 -21.39 -11.77
C TYR A 190 21.89 -20.44 -11.97
N VAL A 191 20.97 -20.33 -11.01
CA VAL A 191 19.82 -19.42 -11.09
C VAL A 191 20.28 -17.95 -11.10
N VAL A 192 21.25 -17.60 -10.26
CA VAL A 192 21.85 -16.25 -10.29
C VAL A 192 22.52 -15.99 -11.64
N ALA A 193 23.26 -16.95 -12.16
CA ALA A 193 23.90 -16.83 -13.50
C ALA A 193 22.88 -16.72 -14.64
N LEU A 194 21.71 -17.35 -14.53
CA LEU A 194 20.61 -17.18 -15.50
C LEU A 194 20.15 -15.72 -15.58
N SER A 195 19.97 -15.07 -14.43
CA SER A 195 19.52 -13.67 -14.38
C SER A 195 20.55 -12.67 -14.95
N GLU A 196 21.83 -13.09 -14.99
CA GLU A 196 22.92 -12.33 -15.59
C GLU A 196 23.16 -12.70 -17.07
N GLY A 197 22.37 -13.61 -17.64
CA GLY A 197 22.57 -14.12 -19.01
C GLY A 197 23.75 -15.10 -19.16
N LYS A 198 24.34 -15.57 -18.06
CA LYS A 198 25.53 -16.46 -18.01
C LYS A 198 25.17 -17.95 -17.82
N GLY A 199 23.90 -18.32 -17.84
CA GLY A 199 23.45 -19.68 -17.55
C GLY A 199 23.98 -20.79 -18.49
N ASN A 200 24.60 -20.43 -19.62
CA ASN A 200 25.23 -21.39 -20.53
C ASN A 200 26.74 -21.53 -20.33
N ASP A 201 27.34 -20.78 -19.39
CA ASP A 201 28.78 -20.88 -19.14
C ASP A 201 29.09 -22.23 -18.48
N ALA A 202 30.23 -22.80 -18.88
CA ALA A 202 30.66 -24.13 -18.41
C ALA A 202 30.82 -24.20 -16.87
N ALA A 203 31.10 -23.07 -16.23
CA ALA A 203 31.20 -22.96 -14.77
C ALA A 203 29.91 -23.36 -14.04
N PHE A 204 28.76 -23.19 -14.67
CA PHE A 204 27.45 -23.47 -14.07
C PHE A 204 26.83 -24.80 -14.56
N ALA A 205 27.58 -25.64 -15.26
CA ALA A 205 27.07 -26.91 -15.81
C ALA A 205 26.53 -27.87 -14.72
N ALA A 206 27.17 -27.93 -13.56
CA ALA A 206 26.71 -28.71 -12.43
C ALA A 206 25.33 -28.20 -11.92
N GLY A 207 25.20 -26.91 -11.71
CA GLY A 207 23.93 -26.30 -11.28
C GLY A 207 22.81 -26.49 -12.31
N LYS A 208 23.11 -26.44 -13.61
CA LYS A 208 22.18 -26.73 -14.69
C LYS A 208 21.70 -28.20 -14.64
N ALA A 209 22.58 -29.15 -14.32
CA ALA A 209 22.20 -30.55 -14.13
C ALA A 209 21.29 -30.71 -12.88
N VAL A 210 21.60 -30.02 -11.79
CA VAL A 210 20.75 -30.02 -10.58
C VAL A 210 19.39 -29.37 -10.84
N TYR A 211 19.33 -28.30 -11.64
CA TYR A 211 18.07 -27.65 -12.06
C TYR A 211 17.13 -28.64 -12.77
N ALA A 212 17.68 -29.48 -13.62
CA ALA A 212 16.94 -30.55 -14.27
C ALA A 212 16.58 -31.68 -13.28
N LYS A 213 17.52 -32.13 -12.43
CA LYS A 213 17.30 -33.14 -11.38
C LYS A 213 16.20 -32.74 -10.41
N GLY A 214 16.21 -31.51 -9.94
CA GLY A 214 15.22 -30.94 -9.04
C GLY A 214 13.87 -30.67 -9.70
N MET A 215 13.73 -30.93 -11.01
CA MET A 215 12.54 -30.65 -11.81
C MET A 215 12.09 -29.16 -11.79
N CYS A 216 13.01 -28.24 -11.56
CA CYS A 216 12.73 -26.80 -11.55
C CYS A 216 12.18 -26.33 -12.90
N LEU A 217 12.65 -26.95 -13.99
CA LEU A 217 12.23 -26.67 -15.36
C LEU A 217 10.73 -26.90 -15.61
N ALA A 218 10.04 -27.72 -14.79
CA ALA A 218 8.62 -27.99 -14.95
C ALA A 218 7.75 -26.73 -14.74
N CYS A 219 8.18 -25.85 -13.83
CA CYS A 219 7.49 -24.58 -13.55
C CYS A 219 8.24 -23.40 -14.18
N HIS A 220 9.55 -23.32 -14.02
CA HIS A 220 10.37 -22.19 -14.48
C HIS A 220 10.84 -22.32 -15.94
N GLY A 221 10.48 -23.40 -16.64
CA GLY A 221 10.90 -23.64 -18.03
C GLY A 221 12.37 -24.12 -18.16
N PRO A 222 12.74 -24.70 -19.31
CA PRO A 222 14.06 -25.27 -19.53
C PRO A 222 15.20 -24.26 -19.57
N ALA A 223 14.88 -23.00 -19.87
CA ALA A 223 15.80 -21.87 -19.92
C ALA A 223 15.60 -20.87 -18.78
N GLY A 224 14.89 -21.24 -17.71
CA GLY A 224 14.58 -20.34 -16.60
C GLY A 224 13.43 -19.37 -16.87
N LYS A 225 12.78 -19.46 -18.03
CA LYS A 225 11.63 -18.63 -18.39
C LYS A 225 10.37 -19.50 -18.47
N PRO A 226 9.34 -19.21 -17.65
CA PRO A 226 8.09 -19.97 -17.66
C PRO A 226 7.44 -20.00 -19.04
N LEU A 227 6.87 -21.14 -19.42
CA LEU A 227 6.17 -21.30 -20.70
C LEU A 227 4.74 -20.75 -20.67
N ALA A 228 4.18 -20.60 -19.48
CA ALA A 228 2.84 -20.05 -19.27
C ALA A 228 2.79 -19.31 -17.92
N PRO A 229 1.91 -18.32 -17.78
CA PRO A 229 1.73 -17.58 -16.54
C PRO A 229 0.97 -18.42 -15.49
N ALA A 230 1.71 -19.31 -14.82
CA ALA A 230 1.18 -20.26 -13.83
C ALA A 230 1.71 -20.02 -12.41
N GLY A 231 2.20 -18.82 -12.13
CA GLY A 231 2.70 -18.43 -10.81
C GLY A 231 4.19 -18.69 -10.58
N ALA A 232 4.92 -19.19 -11.58
CA ALA A 232 6.37 -19.36 -11.52
C ALA A 232 7.07 -18.07 -11.97
N ALA A 233 8.12 -17.68 -11.25
CA ALA A 233 8.92 -16.51 -11.60
C ALA A 233 9.78 -16.79 -12.85
N ASN A 234 10.00 -15.75 -13.65
CA ASN A 234 11.05 -15.71 -14.64
C ASN A 234 12.41 -15.62 -13.91
N LEU A 235 13.33 -16.51 -14.22
CA LEU A 235 14.66 -16.57 -13.61
C LEU A 235 15.73 -15.95 -14.49
N THR A 236 15.36 -15.37 -15.64
CA THR A 236 16.29 -14.75 -16.60
C THR A 236 16.34 -13.24 -16.52
N ASP A 237 15.54 -12.65 -15.62
CA ASP A 237 15.56 -11.22 -15.31
C ASP A 237 16.19 -10.97 -13.93
N GLN A 238 16.25 -9.72 -13.52
CA GLN A 238 16.80 -9.30 -12.23
C GLN A 238 15.71 -8.87 -11.24
N ILE A 239 14.47 -9.37 -11.42
CA ILE A 239 13.33 -9.02 -10.57
C ILE A 239 13.16 -10.07 -9.48
N TRP A 240 13.61 -9.73 -8.28
CA TRP A 240 13.61 -10.63 -7.12
C TRP A 240 12.46 -10.31 -6.16
N ARG A 241 11.49 -11.22 -6.02
CA ARG A 241 10.26 -10.99 -5.25
C ARG A 241 10.40 -11.20 -3.76
N PHE A 242 11.29 -12.11 -3.35
CA PHE A 242 11.46 -12.46 -1.94
C PHE A 242 12.67 -11.77 -1.35
N GLY A 243 12.49 -10.55 -0.87
CA GLY A 243 13.50 -9.68 -0.34
C GLY A 243 13.24 -8.24 -0.78
N ASN A 244 14.29 -7.47 -0.95
CA ASN A 244 14.20 -6.15 -1.54
C ASN A 244 14.09 -6.29 -3.08
N PRO A 245 12.99 -5.83 -3.71
CA PRO A 245 12.83 -5.92 -5.18
C PRO A 245 13.86 -5.10 -5.96
N TYR A 246 14.56 -4.19 -5.29
CA TYR A 246 15.60 -3.33 -5.86
C TYR A 246 17.01 -3.73 -5.39
N GLU A 247 17.20 -4.98 -4.92
CA GLU A 247 18.49 -5.44 -4.44
C GLU A 247 19.47 -5.61 -5.61
N THR A 248 20.67 -5.07 -5.43
CA THR A 248 21.77 -5.14 -6.41
C THR A 248 22.99 -5.88 -5.88
N ASP A 249 23.03 -6.18 -4.58
CA ASP A 249 24.09 -6.92 -3.95
C ASP A 249 23.96 -8.41 -4.30
N GLN A 250 24.92 -8.92 -5.07
CA GLN A 250 24.90 -10.29 -5.59
C GLN A 250 24.97 -11.36 -4.47
N GLU A 251 25.62 -11.07 -3.36
CA GLU A 251 25.69 -12.01 -2.24
C GLU A 251 24.33 -12.12 -1.54
N LYS A 252 23.66 -11.01 -1.35
CA LYS A 252 22.29 -11.00 -0.81
C LYS A 252 21.28 -11.65 -1.75
N ILE A 253 21.40 -11.41 -3.06
CA ILE A 253 20.56 -12.08 -4.08
C ILE A 253 20.78 -13.58 -4.00
N ARG A 254 22.04 -14.04 -3.96
CA ARG A 254 22.38 -15.44 -3.82
C ARG A 254 21.80 -16.08 -2.56
N GLU A 255 21.93 -15.40 -1.43
CA GLU A 255 21.36 -15.89 -0.16
C GLU A 255 19.82 -15.97 -0.23
N MET A 256 19.18 -14.98 -0.82
CA MET A 256 17.72 -14.95 -1.00
C MET A 256 17.26 -16.11 -1.89
N VAL A 257 17.91 -16.36 -3.02
CA VAL A 257 17.61 -17.50 -3.92
C VAL A 257 17.83 -18.83 -3.20
N LYS A 258 18.96 -18.98 -2.48
CA LYS A 258 19.27 -20.17 -1.69
C LYS A 258 18.17 -20.45 -0.65
N ASN A 259 17.72 -19.44 0.05
CA ASN A 259 16.66 -19.56 1.05
C ASN A 259 15.34 -20.03 0.42
N VAL A 260 14.97 -19.47 -0.75
CA VAL A 260 13.75 -19.89 -1.46
C VAL A 260 13.85 -21.33 -1.95
N VAL A 261 14.99 -21.76 -2.47
CA VAL A 261 15.20 -23.15 -2.90
C VAL A 261 15.18 -24.12 -1.70
N THR A 262 15.77 -23.70 -0.57
CA THR A 262 15.87 -24.53 0.64
C THR A 262 14.53 -24.73 1.33
N TYR A 263 13.76 -23.67 1.50
CA TYR A 263 12.53 -23.67 2.32
C TYR A 263 11.25 -23.61 1.51
N GLY A 264 11.34 -23.34 0.22
CA GLY A 264 10.19 -23.22 -0.68
C GLY A 264 9.26 -22.06 -0.38
N VAL A 265 8.11 -22.07 -1.05
CA VAL A 265 7.05 -21.07 -0.90
C VAL A 265 5.77 -21.77 -0.47
N ASN A 266 5.16 -21.30 0.60
CA ASN A 266 3.94 -21.83 1.22
C ASN A 266 4.02 -23.32 1.59
N VAL A 267 5.22 -23.83 1.90
CA VAL A 267 5.44 -25.23 2.28
C VAL A 267 4.88 -25.48 3.67
N LYS A 268 4.07 -26.52 3.79
CA LYS A 268 3.44 -26.94 5.06
C LYS A 268 3.83 -28.36 5.41
N LYS A 269 4.01 -28.60 6.71
CA LYS A 269 4.11 -29.92 7.31
C LYS A 269 3.07 -30.00 8.44
N ASP A 270 2.24 -31.04 8.44
CA ASP A 270 1.17 -31.22 9.42
C ASP A 270 0.21 -30.02 9.52
N GLY A 271 -0.09 -29.38 8.38
CA GLY A 271 -0.97 -28.22 8.26
C GLY A 271 -0.36 -26.88 8.67
N LYS A 272 0.87 -26.86 9.21
CA LYS A 272 1.59 -25.64 9.63
C LYS A 272 2.70 -25.30 8.63
N TYR A 273 2.94 -24.01 8.43
CA TYR A 273 4.08 -23.57 7.64
C TYR A 273 5.40 -24.01 8.28
N ILE A 274 6.32 -24.54 7.48
CA ILE A 274 7.67 -24.85 7.95
C ILE A 274 8.45 -23.55 8.22
N GLU A 275 9.39 -23.61 9.16
CA GLU A 275 10.27 -22.48 9.43
C GLU A 275 11.10 -22.13 8.19
N GLY A 276 11.26 -20.84 7.91
CA GLY A 276 12.00 -20.33 6.75
C GLY A 276 11.22 -20.30 5.43
N THR A 277 10.06 -20.99 5.30
CA THR A 277 9.27 -20.92 4.07
C THR A 277 8.70 -19.52 3.85
N ARG A 278 8.74 -19.05 2.60
CA ARG A 278 8.13 -17.75 2.24
C ARG A 278 6.63 -17.92 2.06
N GLN A 279 5.87 -16.93 2.54
CA GLN A 279 4.44 -16.89 2.31
C GLN A 279 4.13 -15.96 1.12
N ALA A 280 3.44 -16.49 0.12
CA ALA A 280 3.03 -15.76 -1.06
C ALA A 280 1.52 -15.98 -1.27
N ILE A 281 0.72 -15.18 -0.59
CA ILE A 281 -0.74 -15.28 -0.61
C ILE A 281 -1.31 -13.90 -0.92
N MET A 282 -2.03 -13.80 -2.02
CA MET A 282 -2.92 -12.69 -2.32
C MET A 282 -4.36 -13.15 -2.06
N PRO A 283 -5.10 -12.55 -1.15
CA PRO A 283 -6.47 -12.96 -0.88
C PRO A 283 -7.40 -12.63 -2.05
N SER A 284 -8.52 -13.34 -2.14
CA SER A 284 -9.65 -12.92 -2.99
C SER A 284 -10.23 -11.61 -2.48
N PHE A 285 -10.57 -10.72 -3.39
CA PHE A 285 -11.23 -9.44 -3.09
C PHE A 285 -12.74 -9.46 -3.35
N LYS A 286 -13.28 -10.58 -3.82
CA LYS A 286 -14.71 -10.73 -4.12
C LYS A 286 -15.63 -10.42 -2.93
N GLU A 287 -15.20 -10.78 -1.71
CA GLU A 287 -15.97 -10.56 -0.49
C GLU A 287 -15.39 -9.44 0.40
N ARG A 288 -14.32 -8.78 -0.06
CA ARG A 288 -13.61 -7.77 0.73
C ARG A 288 -13.88 -6.35 0.25
N LEU A 289 -14.24 -6.18 -1.00
CA LEU A 289 -14.55 -4.88 -1.57
C LEU A 289 -16.05 -4.57 -1.45
N PRO A 290 -16.42 -3.33 -1.13
CA PRO A 290 -17.79 -2.89 -1.36
C PRO A 290 -18.08 -2.95 -2.86
N ASP A 291 -19.31 -3.27 -3.26
CA ASP A 291 -19.73 -3.39 -4.66
C ASP A 291 -18.68 -4.12 -5.53
N ALA A 292 -18.26 -5.32 -5.05
CA ALA A 292 -17.09 -6.03 -5.54
C ALA A 292 -17.08 -6.22 -7.06
N ASP A 293 -18.24 -6.52 -7.68
CA ASP A 293 -18.34 -6.77 -9.11
C ASP A 293 -17.90 -5.56 -9.95
N VAL A 294 -18.23 -4.34 -9.51
CA VAL A 294 -17.84 -3.10 -10.20
C VAL A 294 -16.43 -2.68 -9.81
N ASN A 295 -16.11 -2.76 -8.51
CA ASN A 295 -14.82 -2.29 -8.00
C ASN A 295 -13.66 -3.20 -8.40
N ILE A 296 -13.88 -4.50 -8.61
CA ILE A 296 -12.88 -5.39 -9.20
C ILE A 296 -12.57 -4.98 -10.66
N LYS A 297 -13.58 -4.72 -11.47
CA LYS A 297 -13.38 -4.28 -12.86
C LYS A 297 -12.57 -2.98 -12.92
N ARG A 298 -12.93 -1.99 -12.12
CA ARG A 298 -12.26 -0.70 -12.05
C ARG A 298 -10.81 -0.81 -11.53
N LEU A 299 -10.55 -1.62 -10.51
CA LEU A 299 -9.20 -1.90 -10.00
C LEU A 299 -8.37 -2.68 -11.02
N SER A 300 -8.97 -3.62 -11.77
CA SER A 300 -8.27 -4.35 -12.84
C SER A 300 -7.78 -3.40 -13.92
N VAL A 301 -8.64 -2.46 -14.35
CA VAL A 301 -8.26 -1.42 -15.31
C VAL A 301 -7.15 -0.52 -14.75
N TYR A 302 -7.26 -0.11 -13.50
CA TYR A 302 -6.23 0.71 -12.84
C TYR A 302 -4.87 0.00 -12.82
N VAL A 303 -4.83 -1.24 -12.35
CA VAL A 303 -3.59 -2.04 -12.26
C VAL A 303 -2.99 -2.25 -13.65
N HIS A 304 -3.81 -2.58 -14.66
CA HIS A 304 -3.36 -2.71 -16.04
C HIS A 304 -2.72 -1.41 -16.58
N GLN A 305 -3.17 -0.24 -16.13
CA GLN A 305 -2.65 1.07 -16.56
C GLN A 305 -1.47 1.58 -15.72
N LEU A 306 -0.97 0.82 -14.75
CA LEU A 306 0.22 1.21 -13.98
C LEU A 306 1.54 1.12 -14.78
N GLY A 307 1.54 0.43 -15.91
CA GLY A 307 2.67 0.40 -16.84
C GLY A 307 3.04 -0.98 -17.38
N GLY A 308 2.70 -2.07 -16.69
CA GLY A 308 3.06 -3.43 -17.06
C GLY A 308 1.92 -4.25 -17.69
N GLY A 309 0.73 -3.70 -17.84
CA GLY A 309 -0.42 -4.38 -18.46
C GLY A 309 -0.18 -4.75 -19.93
N GLN A 310 -0.59 -5.97 -20.34
CA GLN A 310 -0.39 -6.56 -21.68
C GLN A 310 -1.72 -6.70 -22.45
#